data_2e62f9a8bc7028b0af3113b596b7cef5
#
_entry.id   2e62f9a8bc7028b0af3113b596b7cef5
#
_cell.length_a   1.000
_cell.length_b   1.000
_cell.length_c   1.000
_cell.angle_alpha   90.00
_cell.angle_beta   90.00
_cell.angle_gamma   90.00
#
_symmetry.space_group_name_H-M   'P 1'
#
loop_
_entity.id
_entity.type
_entity.pdbx_description
1 polymer ?
#
loop_
_entity_poly.entity_id
_entity_poly.type
_entity_poly.pdbx_seq_one_letter_code
_entity_poly.pdbx_strand_id
1 'polypeptide(L)'
;MSVLLPIVAFFFGWISSPYSFVTFLKKILATSLARFFIPFVIIYNMVYYQAGSFSLMLFSGIAAIISYIFLVSIFKDHLVALCGSYVNIGWLGFPFALLIFGQSVSAAMIALYIGGSIFGNVWAINAVSTEKLPIQQTLRKLLQSPPVIALLLALCLRLFGIQNWHLGGWVSNLYSFAKFGMVFAGMAILGIWLSQTKVNLADLKFSLRVMFYKLIIGMIICSVCYFALPVAYFKAHIAVLFFLFCLPPAANIVAIETHYQGTGHSARYIAAGTIVSMMVMIIFAGLYFI
;
A
#
# COMPACT_ATOMS: atom_id res chain seq x y z
N MET A 1 10.98 13.13 10.74
CA MET A 1 10.20 13.68 9.63
C MET A 1 9.11 14.55 10.24
N SER A 2 8.92 15.78 9.80
CA SER A 2 7.87 16.62 10.37
C SER A 2 6.49 16.10 9.95
N VAL A 3 5.54 16.13 10.86
CA VAL A 3 4.10 15.84 10.62
C VAL A 3 3.55 16.68 9.46
N LEU A 4 4.15 17.83 9.21
CA LEU A 4 3.77 18.78 8.17
C LEU A 4 4.05 18.29 6.75
N LEU A 5 5.07 17.44 6.53
CA LEU A 5 5.47 17.01 5.19
C LEU A 5 4.34 16.35 4.38
N PRO A 6 3.60 15.36 4.90
CA PRO A 6 2.49 14.76 4.17
C PRO A 6 1.41 15.78 3.80
N ILE A 7 1.09 16.70 4.73
CA ILE A 7 0.07 17.74 4.53
C ILE A 7 0.51 18.73 3.44
N VAL A 8 1.73 19.24 3.55
CA VAL A 8 2.30 20.16 2.55
C VAL A 8 2.36 19.52 1.18
N ALA A 9 2.82 18.28 1.10
CA ALA A 9 2.90 17.53 -0.17
C ALA A 9 1.51 17.31 -0.79
N PHE A 10 0.50 16.98 0.04
CA PHE A 10 -0.88 16.83 -0.43
C PHE A 10 -1.42 18.12 -1.03
N PHE A 11 -1.32 19.24 -0.30
CA PHE A 11 -1.78 20.54 -0.79
C PHE A 11 -0.97 21.04 -1.98
N PHE A 12 0.33 20.77 -2.04
CA PHE A 12 1.15 21.04 -3.22
C PHE A 12 0.56 20.33 -4.45
N GLY A 13 0.24 19.04 -4.35
CA GLY A 13 -0.40 18.29 -5.43
C GLY A 13 -1.78 18.82 -5.80
N TRP A 14 -2.60 19.14 -4.80
CA TRP A 14 -3.94 19.70 -5.00
C TRP A 14 -3.90 21.05 -5.75
N ILE A 15 -3.06 21.98 -5.30
CA ILE A 15 -2.90 23.31 -5.90
C ILE A 15 -2.27 23.24 -7.29
N SER A 16 -1.35 22.27 -7.51
CA SER A 16 -0.71 22.10 -8.81
C SER A 16 -1.63 21.52 -9.88
N SER A 17 -2.74 20.91 -9.47
CA SER A 17 -3.64 20.15 -10.35
C SER A 17 -4.20 20.92 -11.56
N PRO A 18 -4.56 22.22 -11.49
CA PRO A 18 -5.11 22.97 -12.62
C PRO A 18 -4.09 23.30 -13.71
N TYR A 19 -2.79 23.19 -13.43
CA TYR A 19 -1.74 23.64 -14.35
C TYR A 19 -1.38 22.57 -15.39
N SER A 20 -1.03 23.00 -16.59
CA SER A 20 -0.70 22.10 -17.71
C SER A 20 0.46 21.14 -17.47
N PHE A 21 1.43 21.55 -16.64
CA PHE A 21 2.59 20.71 -16.30
C PHE A 21 2.25 19.54 -15.35
N VAL A 22 1.06 19.51 -14.77
CA VAL A 22 0.68 18.50 -13.74
C VAL A 22 0.74 17.08 -14.26
N THR A 23 0.40 16.85 -15.52
CA THR A 23 0.49 15.51 -16.14
C THR A 23 1.93 15.01 -16.17
N PHE A 24 2.87 15.89 -16.51
CA PHE A 24 4.31 15.59 -16.51
C PHE A 24 4.82 15.38 -15.07
N LEU A 25 4.46 16.27 -14.15
CA LEU A 25 4.78 16.17 -12.72
C LEU A 25 4.31 14.83 -12.13
N LYS A 26 3.05 14.47 -12.35
CA LYS A 26 2.47 13.21 -11.89
C LYS A 26 3.24 12.00 -12.42
N LYS A 27 3.63 12.02 -13.70
CA LYS A 27 4.42 10.95 -14.31
C LYS A 27 5.81 10.83 -13.67
N ILE A 28 6.50 11.94 -13.45
CA ILE A 28 7.81 11.96 -12.78
C ILE A 28 7.68 11.42 -11.36
N LEU A 29 6.76 11.96 -10.55
CA LEU A 29 6.56 11.54 -9.17
C LEU A 29 6.22 10.05 -9.07
N ALA A 30 5.30 9.56 -9.91
CA ALA A 30 4.92 8.15 -9.93
C ALA A 30 6.08 7.23 -10.36
N THR A 31 6.85 7.64 -11.36
CA THR A 31 8.01 6.87 -11.84
C THR A 31 9.12 6.83 -10.79
N SER A 32 9.46 7.97 -10.17
CA SER A 32 10.46 8.05 -9.11
C SER A 32 10.04 7.24 -7.89
N LEU A 33 8.76 7.30 -7.52
CA LEU A 33 8.21 6.53 -6.43
C LEU A 33 8.34 5.02 -6.67
N ALA A 34 7.86 4.55 -7.83
CA ALA A 34 7.80 3.12 -8.14
C ALA A 34 9.16 2.50 -8.49
N ARG A 35 10.06 3.24 -9.14
CA ARG A 35 11.33 2.70 -9.65
C ARG A 35 12.55 3.01 -8.79
N PHE A 36 12.47 4.02 -7.92
CA PHE A 36 13.60 4.43 -7.10
C PHE A 36 13.28 4.39 -5.61
N PHE A 37 12.34 5.23 -5.12
CA PHE A 37 12.14 5.37 -3.68
C PHE A 37 11.67 4.08 -3.03
N ILE A 38 10.61 3.45 -3.54
CA ILE A 38 10.06 2.20 -2.97
C ILE A 38 11.09 1.06 -3.04
N PRO A 39 11.69 0.72 -4.20
CA PRO A 39 12.70 -0.33 -4.27
C PRO A 39 13.87 -0.11 -3.33
N PHE A 40 14.38 1.13 -3.25
CA PHE A 40 15.50 1.43 -2.36
C PHE A 40 15.12 1.25 -0.88
N VAL A 41 13.95 1.71 -0.48
CA VAL A 41 13.46 1.54 0.90
C VAL A 41 13.23 0.05 1.22
N ILE A 42 12.75 -0.76 0.27
CA ILE A 42 12.64 -2.21 0.41
C ILE A 42 14.03 -2.83 0.63
N ILE A 43 14.98 -2.53 -0.27
CA ILE A 43 16.35 -3.08 -0.18
C ILE A 43 16.95 -2.77 1.18
N TYR A 44 16.93 -1.51 1.60
CA TYR A 44 17.49 -1.10 2.88
C TYR A 44 16.86 -1.87 4.06
N ASN A 45 15.54 -1.89 4.16
CA ASN A 45 14.86 -2.55 5.28
C ASN A 45 15.04 -4.07 5.27
N MET A 46 15.21 -4.70 4.11
CA MET A 46 15.40 -6.14 4.01
C MET A 46 16.85 -6.56 4.20
N VAL A 47 17.82 -5.73 3.81
CA VAL A 47 19.24 -5.94 4.15
C VAL A 47 19.44 -5.87 5.66
N TYR A 48 18.89 -4.83 6.29
CA TYR A 48 18.91 -4.66 7.76
C TYR A 48 17.66 -5.28 8.42
N TYR A 49 17.26 -6.45 7.93
CA TYR A 49 16.05 -7.17 8.33
C TYR A 49 15.92 -7.31 9.85
N GLN A 50 14.71 -7.00 10.33
CA GLN A 50 14.33 -7.23 11.72
C GLN A 50 13.60 -8.58 11.85
N ALA A 51 13.89 -9.30 12.93
CA ALA A 51 13.19 -10.55 13.23
C ALA A 51 11.66 -10.32 13.28
N GLY A 52 10.91 -11.19 12.61
CA GLY A 52 9.45 -11.08 12.52
C GLY A 52 8.91 -10.41 11.23
N SER A 53 9.74 -9.72 10.43
CA SER A 53 9.27 -9.09 9.19
C SER A 53 8.66 -10.10 8.21
N PHE A 54 9.16 -11.32 8.16
CA PHE A 54 8.60 -12.37 7.29
C PHE A 54 7.17 -12.74 7.68
N SER A 55 6.86 -12.81 8.97
CA SER A 55 5.49 -13.07 9.44
C SER A 55 4.52 -11.95 9.06
N LEU A 56 4.98 -10.69 9.06
CA LEU A 56 4.17 -9.57 8.57
C LEU A 56 3.94 -9.62 7.05
N MET A 57 4.94 -10.03 6.26
CA MET A 57 4.78 -10.25 4.83
C MET A 57 3.70 -11.31 4.55
N LEU A 58 3.78 -12.45 5.24
CA LEU A 58 2.78 -13.51 5.14
C LEU A 58 1.41 -13.04 5.61
N PHE A 59 1.33 -12.34 6.74
CA PHE A 59 0.09 -11.76 7.26
C PHE A 59 -0.59 -10.90 6.20
N SER A 60 0.13 -9.95 5.60
CA SER A 60 -0.45 -9.02 4.61
C SER A 60 -0.99 -9.76 3.40
N GLY A 61 -0.26 -10.73 2.85
CA GLY A 61 -0.70 -11.53 1.71
C GLY A 61 -1.92 -12.39 2.04
N ILE A 62 -1.90 -13.10 3.17
CA ILE A 62 -3.00 -13.97 3.62
C ILE A 62 -4.25 -13.12 3.96
N ALA A 63 -4.08 -12.02 4.69
CA ALA A 63 -5.17 -11.11 5.02
C ALA A 63 -5.83 -10.53 3.77
N ALA A 64 -5.05 -10.21 2.74
CA ALA A 64 -5.58 -9.73 1.47
C ALA A 64 -6.38 -10.83 0.74
N ILE A 65 -5.91 -12.09 0.72
CA ILE A 65 -6.64 -13.23 0.13
C ILE A 65 -7.95 -13.47 0.87
N ILE A 66 -7.92 -13.53 2.20
CA ILE A 66 -9.12 -13.74 3.03
C ILE A 66 -10.12 -12.61 2.80
N SER A 67 -9.66 -11.36 2.81
CA SER A 67 -10.51 -10.19 2.55
C SER A 67 -11.13 -10.24 1.15
N TYR A 68 -10.36 -10.65 0.14
CA TYR A 68 -10.87 -10.80 -1.22
C TYR A 68 -11.99 -11.83 -1.30
N ILE A 69 -11.76 -13.04 -0.77
CA ILE A 69 -12.77 -14.12 -0.77
C ILE A 69 -14.04 -13.67 -0.02
N PHE A 70 -13.87 -13.03 1.14
CA PHE A 70 -14.98 -12.51 1.93
C PHE A 70 -15.78 -11.46 1.15
N LEU A 71 -15.12 -10.48 0.54
CA LEU A 71 -15.79 -9.41 -0.21
C LEU A 71 -16.45 -9.93 -1.51
N VAL A 72 -15.84 -10.89 -2.22
CA VAL A 72 -16.50 -11.57 -3.36
C VAL A 72 -17.79 -12.25 -2.91
N SER A 73 -17.78 -12.90 -1.75
CA SER A 73 -18.97 -13.60 -1.24
C SER A 73 -20.14 -12.66 -0.97
N ILE A 74 -19.86 -11.41 -0.57
CA ILE A 74 -20.87 -10.39 -0.24
C ILE A 74 -21.32 -9.61 -1.48
N PHE A 75 -20.35 -9.07 -2.25
CA PHE A 75 -20.66 -8.15 -3.34
C PHE A 75 -20.87 -8.86 -4.69
N LYS A 76 -20.44 -10.12 -4.83
CA LYS A 76 -20.48 -10.90 -6.07
C LYS A 76 -19.77 -10.20 -7.24
N ASP A 77 -18.82 -9.32 -6.93
CA ASP A 77 -18.06 -8.51 -7.88
C ASP A 77 -16.56 -8.61 -7.57
N HIS A 78 -15.80 -9.13 -8.51
CA HIS A 78 -14.36 -9.35 -8.36
C HIS A 78 -13.57 -8.06 -8.32
N LEU A 79 -14.00 -7.01 -9.07
CA LEU A 79 -13.34 -5.71 -9.08
C LEU A 79 -13.54 -4.98 -7.74
N VAL A 80 -14.76 -5.01 -7.21
CA VAL A 80 -15.07 -4.44 -5.89
C VAL A 80 -14.29 -5.16 -4.80
N ALA A 81 -14.24 -6.48 -4.83
CA ALA A 81 -13.48 -7.27 -3.87
C ALA A 81 -11.97 -6.98 -3.96
N LEU A 82 -11.44 -6.82 -5.17
CA LEU A 82 -10.06 -6.41 -5.38
C LEU A 82 -9.79 -5.00 -4.80
N CYS A 83 -10.66 -4.04 -5.06
CA CYS A 83 -10.56 -2.70 -4.47
C CYS A 83 -10.61 -2.71 -2.93
N GLY A 84 -11.35 -3.65 -2.33
CA GLY A 84 -11.41 -3.78 -0.88
C GLY A 84 -10.21 -4.50 -0.25
N SER A 85 -9.57 -5.43 -0.97
CA SER A 85 -8.52 -6.30 -0.44
C SER A 85 -7.10 -5.86 -0.81
N TYR A 86 -6.89 -5.31 -2.02
CA TYR A 86 -5.60 -4.78 -2.44
C TYR A 86 -5.49 -3.30 -2.10
N VAL A 87 -4.74 -3.00 -1.05
CA VAL A 87 -4.69 -1.68 -0.44
C VAL A 87 -3.43 -0.89 -0.79
N ASN A 88 -3.55 0.42 -0.74
CA ASN A 88 -2.50 1.37 -1.09
C ASN A 88 -1.52 1.59 0.08
N ILE A 89 -0.69 0.59 0.37
CA ILE A 89 0.29 0.68 1.45
C ILE A 89 1.43 1.62 1.08
N GLY A 90 1.98 1.49 -0.14
CA GLY A 90 3.20 2.19 -0.53
C GLY A 90 3.05 3.70 -0.66
N TRP A 91 1.97 4.17 -1.30
CA TRP A 91 1.81 5.59 -1.63
C TRP A 91 1.10 6.37 -0.53
N LEU A 92 0.17 5.74 0.17
CA LEU A 92 -0.69 6.40 1.15
C LEU A 92 -0.53 5.80 2.55
N GLY A 93 -0.53 4.48 2.66
CA GLY A 93 -0.43 3.80 3.94
C GLY A 93 0.88 4.11 4.66
N PHE A 94 2.00 4.10 3.95
CA PHE A 94 3.31 4.37 4.53
C PHE A 94 3.43 5.80 5.12
N PRO A 95 3.08 6.89 4.39
CA PRO A 95 3.07 8.23 4.96
C PRO A 95 2.21 8.36 6.21
N PHE A 96 0.97 7.85 6.18
CA PHE A 96 0.07 7.94 7.31
C PHE A 96 0.52 7.07 8.49
N ALA A 97 1.07 5.89 8.24
CA ALA A 97 1.61 5.05 9.31
C ALA A 97 2.78 5.74 10.02
N LEU A 98 3.70 6.38 9.27
CA LEU A 98 4.78 7.15 9.89
C LEU A 98 4.28 8.35 10.70
N LEU A 99 3.16 8.95 10.29
CA LEU A 99 2.51 10.04 11.01
C LEU A 99 1.91 9.57 12.34
N ILE A 100 1.20 8.44 12.32
CA ILE A 100 0.44 7.93 13.47
C ILE A 100 1.37 7.19 14.46
N PHE A 101 2.21 6.29 13.96
CA PHE A 101 3.00 5.37 14.78
C PHE A 101 4.48 5.76 14.91
N GLY A 102 4.92 6.80 14.19
CA GLY A 102 6.31 7.24 14.17
C GLY A 102 7.23 6.40 13.25
N GLN A 103 8.53 6.70 13.32
CA GLN A 103 9.53 6.11 12.41
C GLN A 103 9.82 4.62 12.69
N SER A 104 9.53 4.14 13.88
CA SER A 104 9.79 2.76 14.31
C SER A 104 9.03 1.72 13.50
N VAL A 105 7.86 2.07 12.94
CA VAL A 105 7.04 1.15 12.14
C VAL A 105 7.48 1.02 10.68
N SER A 106 8.51 1.76 10.26
CA SER A 106 8.97 1.78 8.86
C SER A 106 9.26 0.36 8.33
N ALA A 107 9.99 -0.45 9.07
CA ALA A 107 10.32 -1.83 8.66
C ALA A 107 9.07 -2.72 8.61
N ALA A 108 8.17 -2.60 9.58
CA ALA A 108 6.91 -3.34 9.60
C ALA A 108 6.04 -2.98 8.39
N MET A 109 5.86 -1.68 8.10
CA MET A 109 5.08 -1.23 6.94
C MET A 109 5.67 -1.68 5.61
N ILE A 110 7.00 -1.75 5.47
CA ILE A 110 7.65 -2.27 4.27
C ILE A 110 7.41 -3.79 4.13
N ALA A 111 7.49 -4.54 5.22
CA ALA A 111 7.17 -5.96 5.19
C ALA A 111 5.71 -6.20 4.74
N LEU A 112 4.76 -5.46 5.31
CA LEU A 112 3.36 -5.51 4.92
C LEU A 112 3.15 -5.10 3.45
N TYR A 113 3.87 -4.07 2.97
CA TYR A 113 3.83 -3.65 1.58
C TYR A 113 4.30 -4.75 0.62
N ILE A 114 5.39 -5.45 0.94
CA ILE A 114 5.91 -6.54 0.11
C ILE A 114 4.86 -7.65 -0.02
N GLY A 115 4.29 -8.10 1.11
CA GLY A 115 3.25 -9.14 1.11
C GLY A 115 2.00 -8.74 0.32
N GLY A 116 1.50 -7.51 0.54
CA GLY A 116 0.38 -6.96 -0.20
C GLY A 116 0.66 -6.78 -1.70
N SER A 117 1.90 -6.42 -2.06
CA SER A 117 2.32 -6.29 -3.46
C SER A 117 2.40 -7.64 -4.17
N ILE A 118 2.86 -8.69 -3.49
CA ILE A 118 2.84 -10.05 -4.03
C ILE A 118 1.40 -10.46 -4.34
N PHE A 119 0.48 -10.28 -3.39
CA PHE A 119 -0.95 -10.52 -3.62
C PHE A 119 -1.47 -9.69 -4.81
N GLY A 120 -1.24 -8.38 -4.82
CA GLY A 120 -1.74 -7.49 -5.86
C GLY A 120 -1.23 -7.83 -7.25
N ASN A 121 0.05 -8.18 -7.41
CA ASN A 121 0.62 -8.54 -8.71
C ASN A 121 0.16 -9.91 -9.23
N VAL A 122 -0.19 -10.84 -8.36
CA VAL A 122 -0.69 -12.17 -8.76
C VAL A 122 -2.20 -12.16 -8.93
N TRP A 123 -2.92 -11.69 -7.92
CA TRP A 123 -4.38 -11.84 -7.83
C TRP A 123 -5.14 -10.78 -8.62
N ALA A 124 -4.63 -9.53 -8.66
CA ALA A 124 -5.30 -8.45 -9.34
C ALA A 124 -5.51 -8.75 -10.83
N ILE A 125 -4.50 -9.28 -11.50
CA ILE A 125 -4.59 -9.63 -12.91
C ILE A 125 -5.66 -10.70 -13.14
N ASN A 126 -5.66 -11.76 -12.31
CA ASN A 126 -6.63 -12.83 -12.41
C ASN A 126 -8.07 -12.40 -12.07
N ALA A 127 -8.22 -11.41 -11.17
CA ALA A 127 -9.52 -10.87 -10.77
C ALA A 127 -10.19 -10.02 -11.84
N VAL A 128 -9.38 -9.30 -12.65
CA VAL A 128 -9.89 -8.39 -13.70
C VAL A 128 -9.70 -8.93 -15.11
N SER A 129 -9.00 -10.03 -15.33
CA SER A 129 -8.85 -10.64 -16.66
C SER A 129 -10.12 -11.35 -17.06
N THR A 130 -10.59 -11.10 -18.28
CA THR A 130 -11.65 -11.89 -18.94
C THR A 130 -11.16 -13.31 -19.25
N GLU A 131 -9.87 -13.45 -19.50
CA GLU A 131 -9.22 -14.76 -19.72
C GLU A 131 -8.21 -15.04 -18.59
N LYS A 132 -8.25 -16.28 -18.06
CA LYS A 132 -7.29 -16.70 -17.04
C LYS A 132 -5.89 -16.79 -17.62
N LEU A 133 -4.95 -16.02 -17.11
CA LEU A 133 -3.57 -16.09 -17.56
C LEU A 133 -2.93 -17.42 -17.15
N PRO A 134 -2.11 -18.04 -18.03
CA PRO A 134 -1.29 -19.18 -17.68
C PRO A 134 -0.39 -18.86 -16.46
N ILE A 135 -0.21 -19.84 -15.58
CA ILE A 135 0.56 -19.67 -14.34
C ILE A 135 1.99 -19.18 -14.59
N GLN A 136 2.59 -19.60 -15.71
CA GLN A 136 3.93 -19.17 -16.12
C GLN A 136 4.00 -17.64 -16.39
N GLN A 137 2.98 -17.10 -17.05
CA GLN A 137 2.93 -15.63 -17.31
C GLN A 137 2.69 -14.85 -16.03
N THR A 138 1.85 -15.37 -15.13
CA THR A 138 1.60 -14.77 -13.81
C THR A 138 2.88 -14.75 -12.99
N LEU A 139 3.62 -15.87 -12.92
CA LEU A 139 4.91 -15.96 -12.23
C LEU A 139 5.97 -15.02 -12.83
N ARG A 140 6.06 -14.95 -14.17
CA ARG A 140 6.98 -14.03 -14.85
C ARG A 140 6.70 -12.57 -14.49
N LYS A 141 5.43 -12.15 -14.52
CA LYS A 141 5.02 -10.79 -14.12
C LYS A 141 5.33 -10.50 -12.65
N LEU A 142 5.12 -11.47 -11.77
CA LEU A 142 5.47 -11.36 -10.35
C LEU A 142 6.98 -11.14 -10.18
N LEU A 143 7.81 -11.99 -10.78
CA LEU A 143 9.27 -11.90 -10.69
C LEU A 143 9.82 -10.62 -11.31
N GLN A 144 9.14 -10.04 -12.28
CA GLN A 144 9.50 -8.75 -12.92
C GLN A 144 8.96 -7.53 -12.16
N SER A 145 8.17 -7.74 -11.09
CA SER A 145 7.64 -6.61 -10.32
C SER A 145 8.73 -5.94 -9.49
N PRO A 146 8.80 -4.58 -9.44
CA PRO A 146 9.84 -3.86 -8.72
C PRO A 146 9.99 -4.26 -7.24
N PRO A 147 8.91 -4.52 -6.48
CA PRO A 147 9.05 -4.96 -5.09
C PRO A 147 9.71 -6.32 -4.94
N VAL A 148 9.43 -7.27 -5.84
CA VAL A 148 10.02 -8.61 -5.81
C VAL A 148 11.48 -8.56 -6.24
N ILE A 149 11.81 -7.80 -7.28
CA ILE A 149 13.21 -7.58 -7.69
C ILE A 149 14.01 -6.96 -6.55
N ALA A 150 13.46 -5.93 -5.88
CA ALA A 150 14.10 -5.29 -4.74
C ALA A 150 14.31 -6.28 -3.57
N LEU A 151 13.32 -7.14 -3.29
CA LEU A 151 13.43 -8.18 -2.27
C LEU A 151 14.53 -9.20 -2.61
N LEU A 152 14.56 -9.71 -3.84
CA LEU A 152 15.58 -10.66 -4.29
C LEU A 152 16.98 -10.04 -4.21
N LEU A 153 17.13 -8.80 -4.67
CA LEU A 153 18.40 -8.07 -4.55
C LEU A 153 18.83 -7.91 -3.09
N ALA A 154 17.90 -7.55 -2.21
CA ALA A 154 18.19 -7.42 -0.78
C ALA A 154 18.65 -8.75 -0.16
N LEU A 155 18.01 -9.87 -0.53
CA LEU A 155 18.42 -11.19 -0.09
C LEU A 155 19.83 -11.54 -0.59
N CYS A 156 20.15 -11.26 -1.85
CA CYS A 156 21.50 -11.43 -2.39
C CYS A 156 22.54 -10.60 -1.61
N LEU A 157 22.27 -9.30 -1.40
CA LEU A 157 23.17 -8.42 -0.64
C LEU A 157 23.40 -8.93 0.78
N ARG A 158 22.36 -9.47 1.40
CA ARG A 158 22.46 -10.06 2.75
C ARG A 158 23.30 -11.34 2.77
N LEU A 159 23.19 -12.19 1.74
CA LEU A 159 24.05 -13.38 1.60
C LEU A 159 25.55 -13.01 1.47
N PHE A 160 25.85 -11.88 0.84
CA PHE A 160 27.20 -11.32 0.79
C PHE A 160 27.62 -10.61 2.09
N GLY A 161 26.80 -10.62 3.13
CA GLY A 161 27.16 -10.04 4.42
C GLY A 161 27.16 -8.52 4.48
N ILE A 162 26.54 -7.83 3.52
CA ILE A 162 26.51 -6.35 3.43
C ILE A 162 25.96 -5.70 4.70
N GLN A 163 25.05 -6.38 5.44
CA GLN A 163 24.54 -5.90 6.73
C GLN A 163 25.61 -5.68 7.78
N ASN A 164 26.76 -6.35 7.65
CA ASN A 164 27.90 -6.25 8.57
C ASN A 164 28.92 -5.18 8.14
N TRP A 165 28.75 -4.60 6.97
CA TRP A 165 29.66 -3.60 6.45
C TRP A 165 29.33 -2.22 7.04
N HIS A 166 30.36 -1.53 7.48
CA HIS A 166 30.23 -0.13 7.90
C HIS A 166 30.18 0.77 6.67
N LEU A 167 29.02 0.83 6.03
CA LEU A 167 28.81 1.60 4.79
C LEU A 167 28.81 3.13 5.00
N GLY A 168 29.09 3.59 6.21
CA GLY A 168 29.14 5.01 6.55
C GLY A 168 27.75 5.68 6.59
N GLY A 169 27.72 6.93 7.03
CA GLY A 169 26.48 7.70 7.20
C GLY A 169 25.74 8.02 5.90
N TRP A 170 26.41 7.95 4.75
CA TRP A 170 25.78 8.30 3.46
C TRP A 170 24.63 7.35 3.07
N VAL A 171 24.71 6.06 3.39
CA VAL A 171 23.62 5.10 3.13
C VAL A 171 22.39 5.42 3.97
N SER A 172 22.58 5.78 5.24
CA SER A 172 21.51 6.21 6.14
C SER A 172 20.87 7.53 5.67
N ASN A 173 21.69 8.47 5.17
CA ASN A 173 21.20 9.71 4.60
C ASN A 173 20.40 9.47 3.32
N LEU A 174 20.87 8.59 2.44
CA LEU A 174 20.15 8.19 1.23
C LEU A 174 18.82 7.49 1.55
N TYR A 175 18.80 6.63 2.57
CA TYR A 175 17.57 6.01 3.06
C TYR A 175 16.58 7.05 3.60
N SER A 176 17.05 8.02 4.35
CA SER A 176 16.22 9.12 4.86
C SER A 176 15.66 9.98 3.73
N PHE A 177 16.48 10.28 2.71
CA PHE A 177 16.04 10.95 1.49
C PHE A 177 15.00 10.13 0.72
N ALA A 178 15.21 8.83 0.54
CA ALA A 178 14.26 7.96 -0.15
C ALA A 178 12.91 7.88 0.60
N LYS A 179 12.91 7.80 1.94
CA LYS A 179 11.68 7.89 2.74
C LYS A 179 10.98 9.22 2.57
N PHE A 180 11.72 10.32 2.60
CA PHE A 180 11.18 11.66 2.35
C PHE A 180 10.52 11.73 0.97
N GLY A 181 11.24 11.31 -0.08
CA GLY A 181 10.74 11.27 -1.46
C GLY A 181 9.51 10.39 -1.63
N MET A 182 9.48 9.23 -0.96
CA MET A 182 8.33 8.31 -0.96
C MET A 182 7.07 8.97 -0.36
N VAL A 183 7.20 9.64 0.79
CA VAL A 183 6.09 10.35 1.43
C VAL A 183 5.63 11.53 0.59
N PHE A 184 6.57 12.36 0.14
CA PHE A 184 6.26 13.55 -0.66
C PHE A 184 5.56 13.17 -1.97
N ALA A 185 6.15 12.26 -2.76
CA ALA A 185 5.60 11.85 -4.05
C ALA A 185 4.22 11.19 -3.90
N GLY A 186 4.05 10.31 -2.91
CA GLY A 186 2.77 9.64 -2.66
C GLY A 186 1.65 10.63 -2.33
N MET A 187 1.90 11.56 -1.41
CA MET A 187 0.91 12.54 -0.98
C MET A 187 0.62 13.60 -2.05
N ALA A 188 1.64 14.04 -2.82
CA ALA A 188 1.44 14.98 -3.93
C ALA A 188 0.60 14.34 -5.05
N ILE A 189 0.88 13.08 -5.43
CA ILE A 189 0.06 12.34 -6.39
C ILE A 189 -1.38 12.22 -5.92
N LEU A 190 -1.59 11.93 -4.63
CA LEU A 190 -2.92 11.85 -4.04
C LEU A 190 -3.66 13.19 -4.15
N GLY A 191 -3.00 14.31 -3.82
CA GLY A 191 -3.57 15.65 -3.95
C GLY A 191 -4.02 15.95 -5.38
N ILE A 192 -3.16 15.67 -6.37
CA ILE A 192 -3.48 15.81 -7.80
C ILE A 192 -4.72 14.95 -8.16
N TRP A 193 -4.74 13.70 -7.73
CA TRP A 193 -5.80 12.76 -8.08
C TRP A 193 -7.16 13.19 -7.51
N LEU A 194 -7.20 13.51 -6.24
CA LEU A 194 -8.46 13.91 -5.59
C LEU A 194 -9.03 15.20 -6.15
N SER A 195 -8.18 16.15 -6.55
CA SER A 195 -8.65 17.39 -7.17
C SER A 195 -9.24 17.20 -8.57
N GLN A 196 -8.82 16.16 -9.30
CA GLN A 196 -9.25 15.85 -10.67
C GLN A 196 -10.46 14.90 -10.74
N THR A 197 -10.78 14.20 -9.66
CA THR A 197 -11.80 13.14 -9.68
C THR A 197 -13.14 13.64 -9.16
N LYS A 198 -14.19 13.52 -9.99
CA LYS A 198 -15.56 13.80 -9.56
C LYS A 198 -16.15 12.54 -8.92
N VAL A 199 -16.45 12.63 -7.64
CA VAL A 199 -17.07 11.56 -6.84
C VAL A 199 -18.48 12.00 -6.47
N ASN A 200 -19.47 11.15 -6.69
CA ASN A 200 -20.85 11.40 -6.30
C ASN A 200 -21.21 10.75 -4.96
N LEU A 201 -22.36 11.11 -4.39
CA LEU A 201 -22.83 10.57 -3.11
C LEU A 201 -23.09 9.05 -3.16
N ALA A 202 -23.49 8.51 -4.31
CA ALA A 202 -23.71 7.08 -4.46
C ALA A 202 -22.38 6.30 -4.38
N ASP A 203 -21.31 6.84 -5.01
CA ASP A 203 -19.97 6.28 -4.94
C ASP A 203 -19.43 6.27 -3.49
N LEU A 204 -19.69 7.37 -2.75
CA LEU A 204 -19.29 7.46 -1.33
C LEU A 204 -20.05 6.47 -0.44
N LYS A 205 -21.38 6.37 -0.60
CA LYS A 205 -22.19 5.39 0.16
C LYS A 205 -21.76 3.96 -0.13
N PHE A 206 -21.48 3.66 -1.41
CA PHE A 206 -21.00 2.35 -1.80
C PHE A 206 -19.62 2.04 -1.19
N SER A 207 -18.67 2.98 -1.29
CA SER A 207 -17.34 2.85 -0.70
C SER A 207 -17.38 2.74 0.83
N LEU A 208 -18.29 3.45 1.50
CA LEU A 208 -18.52 3.32 2.93
C LEU A 208 -19.00 1.91 3.29
N ARG A 209 -19.91 1.33 2.50
CA ARG A 209 -20.36 -0.05 2.69
C ARG A 209 -19.22 -1.06 2.52
N VAL A 210 -18.38 -0.90 1.49
CA VAL A 210 -17.19 -1.76 1.30
C VAL A 210 -16.23 -1.62 2.48
N MET A 211 -15.97 -0.39 2.93
CA MET A 211 -15.12 -0.10 4.09
C MET A 211 -15.65 -0.73 5.36
N PHE A 212 -16.96 -0.67 5.61
CA PHE A 212 -17.59 -1.30 6.77
C PHE A 212 -17.29 -2.80 6.83
N TYR A 213 -17.51 -3.55 5.74
CA TYR A 213 -17.21 -4.98 5.70
C TYR A 213 -15.70 -5.26 5.80
N LYS A 214 -14.88 -4.39 5.23
CA LYS A 214 -13.43 -4.49 5.34
C LYS A 214 -12.94 -4.31 6.78
N LEU A 215 -13.52 -3.39 7.55
CA LEU A 215 -13.21 -3.21 8.96
C LEU A 215 -13.66 -4.40 9.79
N ILE A 216 -14.84 -4.99 9.50
CA ILE A 216 -15.32 -6.20 10.20
C ILE A 216 -14.34 -7.35 10.00
N ILE A 217 -13.96 -7.66 8.73
CA ILE A 217 -13.01 -8.75 8.50
C ILE A 217 -11.65 -8.45 9.10
N GLY A 218 -11.23 -7.19 9.10
CA GLY A 218 -10.01 -6.72 9.75
C GLY A 218 -10.02 -6.97 11.27
N MET A 219 -11.11 -6.65 11.94
CA MET A 219 -11.29 -6.94 13.36
C MET A 219 -11.20 -8.44 13.64
N ILE A 220 -11.89 -9.27 12.84
CA ILE A 220 -11.85 -10.73 13.00
C ILE A 220 -10.42 -11.26 12.81
N ILE A 221 -9.74 -10.90 11.73
CA ILE A 221 -8.36 -11.35 11.44
C ILE A 221 -7.42 -10.91 12.55
N CYS A 222 -7.46 -9.64 12.95
CA CYS A 222 -6.59 -9.12 14.01
C CYS A 222 -6.88 -9.77 15.37
N SER A 223 -8.14 -10.03 15.70
CA SER A 223 -8.51 -10.75 16.92
C SER A 223 -7.98 -12.18 16.92
N VAL A 224 -8.12 -12.90 15.80
CA VAL A 224 -7.54 -14.25 15.67
C VAL A 224 -6.01 -14.20 15.82
N CYS A 225 -5.34 -13.24 15.19
CA CYS A 225 -3.88 -13.10 15.31
C CYS A 225 -3.46 -12.77 16.74
N TYR A 226 -4.23 -11.96 17.46
CA TYR A 226 -3.90 -11.55 18.81
C TYR A 226 -4.11 -12.67 19.84
N PHE A 227 -5.23 -13.39 19.76
CA PHE A 227 -5.64 -14.37 20.78
C PHE A 227 -5.20 -15.79 20.43
N ALA A 228 -5.25 -16.20 19.16
CA ALA A 228 -5.03 -17.58 18.75
C ALA A 228 -3.58 -17.88 18.31
N LEU A 229 -2.84 -16.87 17.83
CA LEU A 229 -1.47 -17.10 17.35
C LEU A 229 -0.44 -16.72 18.44
N PRO A 230 0.47 -17.64 18.82
CA PRO A 230 1.50 -17.37 19.82
C PRO A 230 2.68 -16.54 19.24
N VAL A 231 2.39 -15.58 18.37
CA VAL A 231 3.41 -14.77 17.71
C VAL A 231 3.47 -13.40 18.39
N ALA A 232 4.46 -13.25 19.30
CA ALA A 232 4.65 -12.00 20.05
C ALA A 232 4.76 -10.77 19.14
N TYR A 233 5.35 -10.94 17.95
CA TYR A 233 5.53 -9.86 16.98
C TYR A 233 4.19 -9.35 16.42
N PHE A 234 3.17 -10.18 16.28
CA PHE A 234 1.82 -9.73 15.89
C PHE A 234 1.18 -8.90 16.99
N LYS A 235 1.30 -9.33 18.25
CA LYS A 235 0.75 -8.59 19.38
C LYS A 235 1.35 -7.18 19.50
N ALA A 236 2.66 -7.07 19.31
CA ALA A 236 3.37 -5.80 19.34
C ALA A 236 2.95 -4.84 18.20
N HIS A 237 2.49 -5.37 17.07
CA HIS A 237 2.13 -4.58 15.88
C HIS A 237 0.64 -4.57 15.58
N ILE A 238 -0.23 -5.01 16.49
CA ILE A 238 -1.65 -5.22 16.21
C ILE A 238 -2.35 -3.97 15.67
N ALA A 239 -2.04 -2.79 16.19
CA ALA A 239 -2.58 -1.53 15.71
C ALA A 239 -2.16 -1.25 14.24
N VAL A 240 -0.91 -1.56 13.89
CA VAL A 240 -0.38 -1.43 12.52
C VAL A 240 -1.03 -2.46 11.59
N LEU A 241 -1.27 -3.67 12.08
CA LEU A 241 -1.98 -4.72 11.31
C LEU A 241 -3.43 -4.31 11.03
N PHE A 242 -4.13 -3.79 12.04
CA PHE A 242 -5.49 -3.29 11.85
C PHE A 242 -5.54 -2.07 10.93
N PHE A 243 -4.54 -1.19 11.00
CA PHE A 243 -4.44 -0.01 10.15
C PHE A 243 -4.45 -0.36 8.65
N LEU A 244 -3.97 -1.55 8.23
CA LEU A 244 -4.09 -2.00 6.83
C LEU A 244 -5.54 -2.01 6.34
N PHE A 245 -6.48 -2.36 7.21
CA PHE A 245 -7.90 -2.40 6.86
C PHE A 245 -8.55 -1.01 6.82
N CYS A 246 -7.86 0.03 7.28
CA CYS A 246 -8.29 1.41 7.14
C CYS A 246 -7.82 2.03 5.80
N LEU A 247 -6.86 1.41 5.09
CA LEU A 247 -6.24 1.97 3.90
C LEU A 247 -7.16 1.93 2.68
N PRO A 248 -7.01 2.89 1.74
CA PRO A 248 -7.78 2.91 0.50
C PRO A 248 -7.35 1.82 -0.48
N PRO A 249 -8.13 1.61 -1.55
CA PRO A 249 -7.73 0.74 -2.65
C PRO A 249 -6.39 1.15 -3.28
N ALA A 250 -5.64 0.17 -3.79
CA ALA A 250 -4.38 0.45 -4.49
C ALA A 250 -4.64 1.15 -5.83
N ALA A 251 -3.92 2.26 -6.07
CA ALA A 251 -4.12 3.09 -7.27
C ALA A 251 -3.79 2.37 -8.59
N ASN A 252 -2.90 1.37 -8.58
CA ASN A 252 -2.54 0.61 -9.77
C ASN A 252 -3.63 -0.34 -10.27
N ILE A 253 -4.69 -0.59 -9.49
CA ILE A 253 -5.86 -1.36 -9.95
C ILE A 253 -6.47 -0.74 -11.22
N VAL A 254 -6.54 0.60 -11.31
CA VAL A 254 -7.04 1.28 -12.53
C VAL A 254 -6.22 0.90 -13.76
N ALA A 255 -4.90 0.90 -13.64
CA ALA A 255 -4.03 0.56 -14.76
C ALA A 255 -4.22 -0.90 -15.20
N ILE A 256 -4.37 -1.81 -14.23
CA ILE A 256 -4.60 -3.23 -14.49
C ILE A 256 -5.98 -3.44 -15.14
N GLU A 257 -7.02 -2.86 -14.57
CA GLU A 257 -8.38 -2.95 -15.11
C GLU A 257 -8.46 -2.37 -16.53
N THR A 258 -7.93 -1.17 -16.74
CA THR A 258 -7.94 -0.51 -18.06
C THR A 258 -7.22 -1.36 -19.11
N HIS A 259 -6.13 -2.02 -18.72
CA HIS A 259 -5.37 -2.88 -19.63
C HIS A 259 -6.12 -4.17 -20.00
N TYR A 260 -6.82 -4.79 -19.04
CA TYR A 260 -7.44 -6.11 -19.23
C TYR A 260 -8.93 -6.06 -19.56
N GLN A 261 -9.66 -5.07 -19.06
CA GLN A 261 -11.10 -4.91 -19.28
C GLN A 261 -11.47 -3.69 -20.12
N GLY A 262 -10.60 -2.66 -20.15
CA GLY A 262 -10.86 -1.42 -20.91
C GLY A 262 -11.92 -0.50 -20.32
N THR A 263 -12.45 -0.77 -19.12
CA THR A 263 -13.62 -0.08 -18.57
C THR A 263 -13.28 1.13 -17.70
N GLY A 264 -12.21 1.08 -16.89
CA GLY A 264 -11.83 2.17 -15.98
C GLY A 264 -12.81 2.41 -14.81
N HIS A 265 -13.70 1.46 -14.50
CA HIS A 265 -14.68 1.58 -13.42
C HIS A 265 -14.03 1.70 -12.03
N SER A 266 -12.88 1.06 -11.83
CA SER A 266 -12.14 1.13 -10.56
C SER A 266 -11.69 2.54 -10.19
N ALA A 267 -11.54 3.46 -11.15
CA ALA A 267 -11.16 4.85 -10.88
C ALA A 267 -12.11 5.53 -9.88
N ARG A 268 -13.43 5.34 -10.06
CA ARG A 268 -14.44 5.87 -9.13
C ARG A 268 -14.38 5.20 -7.75
N TYR A 269 -14.24 3.87 -7.72
CA TYR A 269 -14.11 3.13 -6.46
C TYR A 269 -12.85 3.53 -5.69
N ILE A 270 -11.74 3.75 -6.38
CA ILE A 270 -10.49 4.18 -5.76
C ILE A 270 -10.62 5.60 -5.22
N ALA A 271 -11.19 6.53 -5.99
CA ALA A 271 -11.36 7.91 -5.55
C ALA A 271 -12.31 8.02 -4.35
N ALA A 272 -13.50 7.43 -4.43
CA ALA A 272 -14.45 7.40 -3.33
C ALA A 272 -13.91 6.63 -2.11
N GLY A 273 -13.27 5.48 -2.35
CA GLY A 273 -12.62 4.68 -1.31
C GLY A 273 -11.48 5.42 -0.63
N THR A 274 -10.73 6.26 -1.36
CA THR A 274 -9.68 7.10 -0.77
C THR A 274 -10.26 8.15 0.17
N ILE A 275 -11.34 8.83 -0.22
CA ILE A 275 -12.02 9.82 0.65
C ILE A 275 -12.52 9.14 1.93
N VAL A 276 -13.23 8.01 1.80
CA VAL A 276 -13.75 7.25 2.94
C VAL A 276 -12.62 6.76 3.84
N SER A 277 -11.55 6.21 3.24
CA SER A 277 -10.38 5.74 4.00
C SER A 277 -9.68 6.87 4.76
N MET A 278 -9.57 8.06 4.17
CA MET A 278 -8.98 9.21 4.88
C MET A 278 -9.77 9.55 6.13
N MET A 279 -11.11 9.57 6.05
CA MET A 279 -11.97 9.80 7.22
C MET A 279 -11.75 8.71 8.29
N VAL A 280 -11.72 7.44 7.88
CA VAL A 280 -11.48 6.30 8.78
C VAL A 280 -10.10 6.36 9.42
N MET A 281 -9.06 6.71 8.66
CA MET A 281 -7.70 6.85 9.19
C MET A 281 -7.58 8.00 10.20
N ILE A 282 -8.29 9.11 9.98
CA ILE A 282 -8.34 10.24 10.93
C ILE A 282 -9.03 9.80 12.23
N ILE A 283 -10.18 9.10 12.13
CA ILE A 283 -10.89 8.55 13.29
C ILE A 283 -9.99 7.53 14.03
N PHE A 284 -9.34 6.63 13.29
CA PHE A 284 -8.40 5.66 13.86
C PHE A 284 -7.25 6.35 14.60
N ALA A 285 -6.65 7.39 14.00
CA ALA A 285 -5.59 8.16 14.64
C ALA A 285 -6.09 8.85 15.92
N GLY A 286 -7.28 9.46 15.88
CA GLY A 286 -7.91 10.05 17.08
C GLY A 286 -8.08 9.03 18.20
N LEU A 287 -8.57 7.84 17.90
CA LEU A 287 -8.73 6.75 18.88
C LEU A 287 -7.41 6.17 19.38
N TYR A 288 -6.37 6.20 18.56
CA TYR A 288 -5.04 5.68 18.92
C TYR A 288 -4.28 6.62 19.90
N PHE A 289 -4.56 7.92 19.86
CA PHE A 289 -3.92 8.91 20.74
C PHE A 289 -4.69 9.21 22.03
N ILE A 290 -5.90 8.65 22.21
CA ILE A 290 -6.66 8.69 23.48
C ILE A 290 -6.22 7.53 24.38
#